data_546829760a642d4b6f53005fe1daf1be
#
_entry.id   546829760a642d4b6f53005fe1daf1be
#
_cell.length_a   1.000
_cell.length_b   1.000
_cell.length_c   1.000
_cell.angle_alpha   90.00
_cell.angle_beta   90.00
_cell.angle_gamma   90.00
#
_symmetry.space_group_name_H-M   'P 1'
#
loop_
_entity.id
_entity.type
_entity.pdbx_description
1 polymer ?
#
loop_
_entity_poly.entity_id
_entity_poly.type
_entity_poly.pdbx_seq_one_letter_code
_entity_poly.pdbx_strand_id
1 'polypeptide(L)'
;MIKEKRIKKLAIMVLLVAVISLTTIQIQQGKLINTNAESVHTKKIEWGIKRNDNHEQPDLGIENRKVLEENNGIALGNSESKAIYLTFDEGYEADYTSQILEILKENNVKATFFLTAHYINTQEELVKQMIDEGHIIGNHTPIFLMSGNDIKIKC
;
A
#
# COMPACT_ATOMS: atom_id res chain seq x y z
N MET A 1 54.55 -3.44 -35.28
CA MET A 1 54.56 -2.50 -34.11
C MET A 1 53.59 -1.32 -34.28
N ILE A 2 53.61 -0.56 -35.41
CA ILE A 2 52.69 0.62 -35.60
C ILE A 2 51.23 0.20 -35.78
N LYS A 3 50.95 -0.89 -36.53
CA LYS A 3 49.60 -1.42 -36.75
C LYS A 3 48.93 -1.89 -35.43
N GLU A 4 49.67 -2.55 -34.58
CA GLU A 4 49.19 -3.07 -33.29
C GLU A 4 48.84 -1.96 -32.30
N LYS A 5 49.63 -0.90 -32.24
CA LYS A 5 49.31 0.30 -31.43
C LYS A 5 48.04 1.03 -31.92
N ARG A 6 47.76 1.03 -33.23
CA ARG A 6 46.52 1.62 -33.77
C ARG A 6 45.31 0.76 -33.44
N ILE A 7 45.43 -0.56 -33.52
CA ILE A 7 44.32 -1.48 -33.13
C ILE A 7 43.99 -1.35 -31.65
N LYS A 8 45.00 -1.30 -30.77
CA LYS A 8 44.79 -1.11 -29.33
C LYS A 8 44.12 0.26 -29.01
N LYS A 9 44.52 1.34 -29.68
CA LYS A 9 43.87 2.64 -29.52
C LYS A 9 42.40 2.63 -29.98
N LEU A 10 42.12 1.96 -31.10
CA LEU A 10 40.77 1.81 -31.61
C LEU A 10 39.87 1.03 -30.66
N ALA A 11 40.40 -0.08 -30.13
CA ALA A 11 39.69 -0.92 -29.17
C ALA A 11 39.34 -0.15 -27.86
N ILE A 12 40.31 0.63 -27.34
CA ILE A 12 40.09 1.50 -26.17
C ILE A 12 39.02 2.55 -26.44
N MET A 13 39.04 3.16 -27.64
CA MET A 13 38.03 4.19 -28.00
C MET A 13 36.64 3.59 -28.11
N VAL A 14 36.49 2.40 -28.70
CA VAL A 14 35.19 1.70 -28.78
C VAL A 14 34.71 1.33 -27.39
N LEU A 15 35.58 0.87 -26.49
CA LEU A 15 35.22 0.55 -25.10
C LEU A 15 34.75 1.79 -24.34
N LEU A 16 35.43 2.92 -24.49
CA LEU A 16 35.02 4.18 -23.88
C LEU A 16 33.65 4.66 -24.37
N VAL A 17 33.37 4.56 -25.67
CA VAL A 17 32.07 4.92 -26.23
C VAL A 17 30.97 3.99 -25.67
N ALA A 18 31.23 2.69 -25.55
CA ALA A 18 30.28 1.74 -24.97
C ALA A 18 30.01 2.03 -23.49
N VAL A 19 31.00 2.38 -22.70
CA VAL A 19 30.83 2.76 -21.29
C VAL A 19 30.01 4.05 -21.16
N ILE A 20 30.29 5.06 -21.97
CA ILE A 20 29.53 6.33 -21.98
C ILE A 20 28.07 6.08 -22.38
N SER A 21 27.81 5.23 -23.37
CA SER A 21 26.44 4.91 -23.79
C SER A 21 25.67 4.15 -22.71
N LEU A 22 26.31 3.22 -22.01
CA LEU A 22 25.69 2.49 -20.88
C LEU A 22 25.39 3.41 -19.71
N THR A 23 26.28 4.34 -19.38
CA THR A 23 26.03 5.30 -18.28
C THR A 23 24.91 6.29 -18.62
N THR A 24 24.82 6.74 -19.87
CA THR A 24 23.72 7.63 -20.31
C THR A 24 22.37 6.91 -20.28
N ILE A 25 22.31 5.61 -20.64
CA ILE A 25 21.09 4.82 -20.56
C ILE A 25 20.65 4.66 -19.10
N GLN A 26 21.58 4.39 -18.17
CA GLN A 26 21.27 4.28 -16.74
C GLN A 26 20.78 5.60 -16.14
N ILE A 27 21.36 6.73 -16.52
CA ILE A 27 20.92 8.07 -16.09
C ILE A 27 19.51 8.38 -16.62
N GLN A 28 19.20 8.01 -17.87
CA GLN A 28 17.87 8.19 -18.43
C GLN A 28 16.82 7.29 -17.77
N GLN A 29 17.15 6.03 -17.45
CA GLN A 29 16.25 5.15 -16.71
C GLN A 29 16.01 5.65 -15.27
N GLY A 30 17.03 6.14 -14.58
CA GLY A 30 16.88 6.79 -13.27
C GLY A 30 16.00 8.04 -13.30
N LYS A 31 16.06 8.81 -14.39
CA LYS A 31 15.23 10.00 -14.57
C LYS A 31 13.77 9.66 -14.90
N LEU A 32 13.53 8.57 -15.65
CA LEU A 32 12.18 8.06 -15.94
C LEU A 32 11.50 7.48 -14.69
N ILE A 33 12.27 6.87 -13.79
CA ILE A 33 11.73 6.37 -12.51
C ILE A 33 11.35 7.53 -11.58
N ASN A 34 12.09 8.65 -11.62
CA ASN A 34 11.82 9.80 -10.76
C ASN A 34 10.64 10.68 -11.25
N THR A 35 10.34 10.69 -12.56
CA THR A 35 9.24 11.49 -13.12
C THR A 35 7.85 10.88 -12.82
N ASN A 36 7.78 9.58 -12.49
CA ASN A 36 6.52 8.94 -12.09
C ASN A 36 6.22 9.07 -10.59
N ALA A 37 7.14 9.59 -9.79
CA ALA A 37 6.95 9.82 -8.36
C ALA A 37 6.42 11.23 -8.01
N GLU A 38 6.31 12.13 -8.98
CA GLU A 38 5.97 13.54 -8.74
C GLU A 38 4.48 13.86 -8.65
N SER A 39 3.60 12.86 -8.76
CA SER A 39 2.15 13.07 -8.57
C SER A 39 1.59 12.57 -7.24
N VAL A 40 2.43 12.20 -6.29
CA VAL A 40 1.95 11.91 -4.95
C VAL A 40 1.55 13.24 -4.31
N HIS A 41 0.27 13.45 -4.11
CA HIS A 41 -0.29 14.60 -3.41
C HIS A 41 0.48 14.81 -2.10
N THR A 42 1.30 15.86 -2.04
CA THR A 42 2.02 16.27 -0.83
C THR A 42 1.11 16.93 0.19
N LYS A 43 -0.14 17.22 -0.18
CA LYS A 43 -1.15 17.78 0.70
C LYS A 43 -1.70 16.68 1.62
N LYS A 44 -1.52 16.85 2.92
CA LYS A 44 -2.18 16.00 3.93
C LYS A 44 -3.69 16.10 3.76
N ILE A 45 -4.34 14.98 3.49
CA ILE A 45 -5.79 14.86 3.47
C ILE A 45 -6.18 14.22 4.80
N GLU A 46 -6.99 14.93 5.58
CA GLU A 46 -7.50 14.41 6.84
C GLU A 46 -8.71 13.52 6.54
N TRP A 47 -8.64 12.28 7.04
CA TRP A 47 -9.76 11.36 6.93
C TRP A 47 -10.81 11.70 7.99
N GLY A 48 -12.06 11.79 7.58
CA GLY A 48 -13.18 11.97 8.47
C GLY A 48 -14.49 11.72 7.75
N ILE A 49 -15.52 11.41 8.54
CA ILE A 49 -16.88 11.23 8.05
C ILE A 49 -17.81 12.13 8.84
N LYS A 50 -18.74 12.78 8.16
CA LYS A 50 -19.85 13.49 8.80
C LYS A 50 -21.05 12.55 8.84
N ARG A 51 -21.53 12.23 10.04
CA ARG A 51 -22.75 11.43 10.21
C ARG A 51 -23.96 12.25 9.75
N ASN A 52 -24.86 11.58 9.07
CA ASN A 52 -26.17 12.11 8.69
C ASN A 52 -27.27 11.50 9.56
N ASP A 53 -28.42 12.17 9.61
CA ASP A 53 -29.60 11.69 10.30
C ASP A 53 -30.43 10.77 9.38
N ASN A 54 -31.52 10.21 9.92
CA ASN A 54 -32.51 9.41 9.15
C ASN A 54 -31.97 8.19 8.40
N HIS A 55 -30.92 7.57 8.94
CA HIS A 55 -30.25 6.39 8.33
C HIS A 55 -29.64 6.64 6.94
N GLU A 56 -29.38 7.90 6.60
CA GLU A 56 -28.64 8.24 5.39
C GLU A 56 -27.15 7.88 5.54
N GLN A 57 -26.51 7.55 4.43
CA GLN A 57 -25.07 7.30 4.41
C GLN A 57 -24.30 8.54 4.89
N PRO A 58 -23.19 8.36 5.63
CA PRO A 58 -22.36 9.46 6.07
C PRO A 58 -21.72 10.20 4.88
N ASP A 59 -21.46 11.49 5.05
CA ASP A 59 -20.74 12.28 4.05
C ASP A 59 -19.23 12.18 4.27
N LEU A 60 -18.51 11.82 3.23
CA LEU A 60 -17.05 11.69 3.21
C LEU A 60 -16.34 13.02 2.92
N GLY A 61 -17.07 14.04 2.49
CA GLY A 61 -16.51 15.27 1.96
C GLY A 61 -15.92 15.13 0.54
N ILE A 62 -15.74 16.26 -0.11
CA ILE A 62 -15.37 16.31 -1.54
C ILE A 62 -13.97 15.74 -1.79
N GLU A 63 -12.98 16.11 -0.95
CA GLU A 63 -11.60 15.70 -1.12
C GLU A 63 -11.43 14.19 -0.94
N ASN A 64 -12.04 13.59 0.08
CA ASN A 64 -11.97 12.15 0.32
C ASN A 64 -12.68 11.36 -0.79
N ARG A 65 -13.84 11.81 -1.28
CA ARG A 65 -14.51 11.18 -2.43
C ARG A 65 -13.61 11.16 -3.65
N LYS A 66 -13.00 12.30 -3.98
CA LYS A 66 -12.11 12.42 -5.14
C LYS A 66 -10.94 11.43 -5.06
N VAL A 67 -10.29 11.34 -3.89
CA VAL A 67 -9.17 10.39 -3.70
C VAL A 67 -9.64 8.94 -3.84
N LEU A 68 -10.80 8.60 -3.28
CA LEU A 68 -11.36 7.26 -3.42
C LEU A 68 -11.67 6.92 -4.88
N GLU A 69 -12.30 7.83 -5.63
CA GLU A 69 -12.61 7.66 -7.04
C GLU A 69 -11.35 7.50 -7.90
N GLU A 70 -10.35 8.35 -7.70
CA GLU A 70 -9.08 8.31 -8.43
C GLU A 70 -8.27 7.03 -8.17
N ASN A 71 -8.46 6.38 -7.02
CA ASN A 71 -7.71 5.20 -6.61
C ASN A 71 -8.56 3.92 -6.50
N ASN A 72 -9.78 3.93 -7.01
CA ASN A 72 -10.74 2.83 -6.90
C ASN A 72 -10.96 2.39 -5.43
N GLY A 73 -10.89 3.34 -4.50
CA GLY A 73 -11.08 3.09 -3.07
C GLY A 73 -12.56 2.93 -2.73
N ILE A 74 -12.84 2.16 -1.68
CA ILE A 74 -14.20 1.93 -1.17
C ILE A 74 -14.22 2.34 0.30
N ALA A 75 -15.14 3.24 0.66
CA ALA A 75 -15.36 3.65 2.04
C ALA A 75 -16.82 3.48 2.50
N LEU A 76 -17.75 3.35 1.56
CA LEU A 76 -19.17 3.17 1.83
C LEU A 76 -19.68 1.95 1.07
N GLY A 77 -20.53 1.18 1.72
CA GLY A 77 -21.26 0.09 1.07
C GLY A 77 -22.41 0.58 0.18
N ASN A 78 -23.09 -0.35 -0.47
CA ASN A 78 -24.30 -0.05 -1.24
C ASN A 78 -25.46 0.28 -0.27
N SER A 79 -26.05 1.47 -0.38
CA SER A 79 -27.19 1.93 0.44
C SER A 79 -28.45 1.10 0.27
N GLU A 80 -28.64 0.47 -0.89
CA GLU A 80 -29.77 -0.42 -1.19
C GLU A 80 -29.62 -1.82 -0.54
N SER A 81 -28.43 -2.15 -0.06
CA SER A 81 -28.14 -3.40 0.60
C SER A 81 -28.30 -3.28 2.12
N LYS A 82 -28.93 -4.29 2.74
CA LYS A 82 -28.94 -4.42 4.22
C LYS A 82 -27.70 -5.15 4.75
N ALA A 83 -26.55 -4.98 4.09
CA ALA A 83 -25.29 -5.57 4.48
C ALA A 83 -24.50 -4.66 5.43
N ILE A 84 -23.84 -5.27 6.40
CA ILE A 84 -22.87 -4.63 7.29
C ILE A 84 -21.50 -5.23 6.98
N TYR A 85 -20.48 -4.40 6.87
CA TYR A 85 -19.10 -4.81 6.67
C TYR A 85 -18.34 -4.64 7.98
N LEU A 86 -17.81 -5.73 8.52
CA LEU A 86 -17.01 -5.70 9.74
C LEU A 86 -15.55 -5.48 9.39
N THR A 87 -14.94 -4.49 10.05
CA THR A 87 -13.51 -4.19 9.93
C THR A 87 -12.89 -4.12 11.32
N PHE A 88 -11.68 -4.62 11.46
CA PHE A 88 -10.89 -4.60 12.69
C PHE A 88 -9.51 -4.00 12.36
N ASP A 89 -9.09 -3.03 13.15
CA ASP A 89 -7.77 -2.39 13.04
C ASP A 89 -6.87 -2.94 14.15
N GLU A 90 -5.86 -3.75 13.77
CA GLU A 90 -5.01 -4.47 14.70
C GLU A 90 -3.61 -3.90 14.75
N GLY A 91 -3.24 -3.34 15.91
CA GLY A 91 -1.91 -2.81 16.18
C GLY A 91 -1.11 -3.66 17.15
N TYR A 92 -1.74 -4.07 18.24
CA TYR A 92 -1.19 -4.91 19.31
C TYR A 92 -2.22 -5.92 19.75
N GLU A 93 -1.78 -7.15 20.09
CA GLU A 93 -2.66 -8.17 20.62
C GLU A 93 -2.93 -7.92 22.12
N ALA A 94 -4.21 -8.04 22.50
CA ALA A 94 -4.67 -7.92 23.87
C ALA A 94 -5.48 -9.15 24.32
N ASP A 95 -5.22 -10.30 23.71
CA ASP A 95 -5.85 -11.61 23.96
C ASP A 95 -7.34 -11.72 23.61
N TYR A 96 -7.83 -10.81 22.73
CA TYR A 96 -9.22 -10.81 22.27
C TYR A 96 -9.40 -11.38 20.87
N THR A 97 -8.38 -11.32 20.03
CA THR A 97 -8.50 -11.67 18.60
C THR A 97 -8.90 -13.11 18.38
N SER A 98 -8.37 -14.05 19.17
CA SER A 98 -8.77 -15.46 19.07
C SER A 98 -10.27 -15.67 19.37
N GLN A 99 -10.81 -14.96 20.36
CA GLN A 99 -12.23 -15.01 20.71
C GLN A 99 -13.10 -14.38 19.62
N ILE A 100 -12.65 -13.28 18.99
CA ILE A 100 -13.33 -12.65 17.87
C ILE A 100 -13.40 -13.62 16.69
N LEU A 101 -12.29 -14.29 16.34
CA LEU A 101 -12.23 -15.26 15.26
C LEU A 101 -13.17 -16.44 15.51
N GLU A 102 -13.23 -16.96 16.75
CA GLU A 102 -14.15 -18.01 17.13
C GLU A 102 -15.61 -17.59 16.90
N ILE A 103 -16.01 -16.41 17.37
CA ILE A 103 -17.37 -15.88 17.18
C ILE A 103 -17.70 -15.68 15.70
N LEU A 104 -16.77 -15.14 14.91
CA LEU A 104 -16.96 -14.96 13.47
C LEU A 104 -17.15 -16.31 12.77
N LYS A 105 -16.36 -17.31 13.14
CA LYS A 105 -16.44 -18.67 12.62
C LYS A 105 -17.76 -19.35 12.97
N GLU A 106 -18.18 -19.31 14.23
CA GLU A 106 -19.45 -19.89 14.70
C GLU A 106 -20.66 -19.30 13.97
N ASN A 107 -20.61 -18.02 13.62
CA ASN A 107 -21.67 -17.31 12.91
C ASN A 107 -21.49 -17.31 11.38
N ASN A 108 -20.45 -17.98 10.85
CA ASN A 108 -20.09 -17.99 9.43
C ASN A 108 -19.98 -16.57 8.82
N VAL A 109 -19.43 -15.64 9.59
CA VAL A 109 -19.22 -14.23 9.20
C VAL A 109 -17.78 -14.01 8.79
N LYS A 110 -17.55 -13.31 7.69
CA LYS A 110 -16.23 -12.86 7.26
C LYS A 110 -16.04 -11.38 7.56
N ALA A 111 -14.81 -11.01 7.89
CA ALA A 111 -14.42 -9.64 8.21
C ALA A 111 -13.15 -9.25 7.46
N THR A 112 -12.82 -7.97 7.50
CA THR A 112 -11.53 -7.44 7.05
C THR A 112 -10.72 -7.03 8.28
N PHE A 113 -9.49 -7.54 8.37
CA PHE A 113 -8.53 -7.15 9.41
C PHE A 113 -7.44 -6.29 8.79
N PHE A 114 -7.35 -5.05 9.23
CA PHE A 114 -6.27 -4.15 8.85
C PHE A 114 -5.14 -4.29 9.86
N LEU A 115 -4.01 -4.88 9.43
CA LEU A 115 -2.92 -5.27 10.31
C LEU A 115 -1.72 -4.33 10.15
N THR A 116 -1.14 -3.92 11.28
CA THR A 116 0.18 -3.27 11.27
C THR A 116 1.28 -4.30 11.00
N ALA A 117 2.45 -3.83 10.53
CA ALA A 117 3.61 -4.71 10.38
C ALA A 117 4.05 -5.31 11.72
N HIS A 118 3.88 -4.58 12.82
CA HIS A 118 4.16 -5.11 14.17
C HIS A 118 3.26 -6.31 14.48
N TYR A 119 1.95 -6.18 14.25
CA TYR A 119 1.00 -7.27 14.51
C TYR A 119 1.33 -8.50 13.68
N ILE A 120 1.58 -8.33 12.37
CA ILE A 120 1.95 -9.44 11.48
C ILE A 120 3.19 -10.19 11.98
N ASN A 121 4.22 -9.47 12.41
CA ASN A 121 5.48 -10.07 12.85
C ASN A 121 5.41 -10.73 14.23
N THR A 122 4.47 -10.29 15.07
CA THR A 122 4.37 -10.81 16.46
C THR A 122 3.25 -11.81 16.65
N GLN A 123 2.28 -11.87 15.73
CA GLN A 123 1.07 -12.71 15.84
C GLN A 123 0.86 -13.59 14.59
N GLU A 124 1.94 -14.21 14.09
CA GLU A 124 1.91 -15.01 12.85
C GLU A 124 0.81 -16.08 12.83
N GLU A 125 0.59 -16.75 13.93
CA GLU A 125 -0.42 -17.82 14.04
C GLU A 125 -1.86 -17.29 13.93
N LEU A 126 -2.15 -16.13 14.55
CA LEU A 126 -3.46 -15.47 14.42
C LEU A 126 -3.69 -14.96 13.01
N VAL A 127 -2.65 -14.38 12.38
CA VAL A 127 -2.73 -13.92 10.98
C VAL A 127 -3.00 -15.09 10.03
N LYS A 128 -2.32 -16.22 10.24
CA LYS A 128 -2.57 -17.43 9.48
C LYS A 128 -3.98 -17.95 9.68
N GLN A 129 -4.47 -17.98 10.93
CA GLN A 129 -5.85 -18.37 11.22
C GLN A 129 -6.87 -17.47 10.51
N MET A 130 -6.67 -16.15 10.51
CA MET A 130 -7.53 -15.21 9.75
C MET A 130 -7.60 -15.58 8.26
N ILE A 131 -6.45 -15.89 7.65
CA ILE A 131 -6.37 -16.26 6.23
C ILE A 131 -7.06 -17.61 5.97
N ASP A 132 -6.75 -18.62 6.78
CA ASP A 132 -7.29 -19.98 6.65
C ASP A 132 -8.81 -19.99 6.86
N GLU A 133 -9.33 -19.12 7.70
CA GLU A 133 -10.76 -18.94 7.92
C GLU A 133 -11.44 -18.04 6.87
N GLY A 134 -10.67 -17.50 5.90
CA GLY A 134 -11.19 -16.76 4.75
C GLY A 134 -11.56 -15.30 5.02
N HIS A 135 -10.92 -14.69 6.01
CA HIS A 135 -11.00 -13.26 6.25
C HIS A 135 -10.09 -12.48 5.26
N ILE A 136 -10.37 -11.20 5.07
CA ILE A 136 -9.57 -10.32 4.23
C ILE A 136 -8.50 -9.65 5.10
N ILE A 137 -7.25 -9.67 4.64
CA ILE A 137 -6.16 -8.96 5.29
C ILE A 137 -5.88 -7.67 4.53
N GLY A 138 -5.97 -6.55 5.23
CA GLY A 138 -5.64 -5.21 4.76
C GLY A 138 -4.37 -4.67 5.42
N ASN A 139 -3.74 -3.70 4.78
CA ASN A 139 -2.55 -3.04 5.32
C ASN A 139 -2.95 -1.82 6.17
N HIS A 140 -2.54 -1.81 7.45
CA HIS A 140 -2.77 -0.70 8.39
C HIS A 140 -1.52 0.14 8.66
N THR A 141 -0.56 0.18 7.74
CA THR A 141 0.74 0.86 7.90
C THR A 141 1.74 0.13 8.81
N PRO A 142 3.06 0.44 8.71
CA PRO A 142 4.08 -0.23 9.54
C PRO A 142 4.01 0.17 11.01
N ILE A 143 3.52 1.37 11.31
CA ILE A 143 3.44 1.91 12.67
C ILE A 143 2.17 2.75 12.76
N PHE A 144 1.54 2.78 13.94
CA PHE A 144 0.40 3.64 14.26
C PHE A 144 0.86 5.11 14.30
N LEU A 145 1.36 5.63 13.17
CA LEU A 145 1.77 7.02 13.03
C LEU A 145 0.75 7.77 12.19
N MET A 146 -0.01 8.60 12.84
CA MET A 146 -0.75 9.70 12.21
C MET A 146 0.23 10.77 11.67
N SER A 147 1.25 10.39 10.91
CA SER A 147 2.18 11.31 10.28
C SER A 147 2.18 11.09 8.79
N GLY A 148 1.74 12.12 8.06
CA GLY A 148 1.58 12.10 6.61
C GLY A 148 2.85 12.01 5.76
N ASN A 149 3.99 11.59 6.33
CA ASN A 149 5.27 11.60 5.62
C ASN A 149 5.93 10.23 5.41
N ASP A 150 5.38 9.12 5.92
CA ASP A 150 6.10 7.85 5.94
C ASP A 150 5.38 6.66 5.30
N ILE A 151 4.45 6.89 4.36
CA ILE A 151 3.84 5.78 3.63
C ILE A 151 4.78 5.32 2.52
N LYS A 152 5.74 4.47 2.86
CA LYS A 152 6.40 3.60 1.89
C LYS A 152 5.74 2.22 1.97
N ILE A 153 4.70 2.02 1.17
CA ILE A 153 4.12 0.70 0.96
C ILE A 153 5.15 -0.10 0.16
N LYS A 154 5.80 -1.08 0.79
CA LYS A 154 6.44 -2.18 0.07
C LYS A 154 5.40 -3.30 -0.02
N CYS A 155 4.84 -3.46 -1.21
CA CYS A 155 4.19 -4.71 -1.59
C CYS A 155 5.25 -5.78 -1.82
#